data_a738c53f124b7974545faef52c8f5290
#
_entry.id   a738c53f124b7974545faef52c8f5290
#
_cell.length_a   1.000
_cell.length_b   1.000
_cell.length_c   1.000
_cell.angle_alpha   90.00
_cell.angle_beta   90.00
_cell.angle_gamma   90.00
#
_symmetry.space_group_name_H-M   'P 1'
#
loop_
_entity.id
_entity.type
_entity.pdbx_description
1 polymer ?
#
loop_
_entity_poly.entity_id
_entity_poly.type
_entity_poly.pdbx_seq_one_letter_code
_entity_poly.pdbx_strand_id
1 'polypeptide(L)'
;MADLALSPQRRTALTNLVRDESSFAAEYPRVADYWSTAGRLPGTGDDIADATFDLHLLHYMTGGASANPYWDIVATAVSPGPAERANRAEVNGGNPKGSARLAYAQIVLQAAYAYAIPSPATLRWVGDVAQGRPIFEVGAGRGYWAHQLTRIGVPTSAFDSHPPDRATNSAFPAAAGQTATWHPTATPPSTPADLVAAHADHALFLCWPPGWENPMASTTLAAYQEAGGSSLIYIGEARGGRTADSAFFDLLEQEWTLLDQDPGYVSWWNLGDRAQCWQRR
;
A
#
# COMPACT_ATOMS: atom_id res chain seq x y z
N MET A 1 -16.89 -6.08 14.14
CA MET A 1 -15.70 -6.73 13.53
C MET A 1 -15.96 -8.23 13.52
N ALA A 2 -15.76 -8.90 12.39
CA ALA A 2 -15.87 -10.36 12.36
C ALA A 2 -14.61 -10.92 13.05
N ASP A 3 -14.81 -11.70 14.12
CA ASP A 3 -13.73 -12.45 14.74
C ASP A 3 -13.06 -13.35 13.70
N LEU A 4 -11.72 -13.38 13.68
CA LEU A 4 -10.98 -14.29 12.83
C LEU A 4 -11.24 -15.75 13.25
N ALA A 5 -12.18 -16.39 12.56
CA ALA A 5 -12.54 -17.79 12.83
C ALA A 5 -11.51 -18.74 12.20
N LEU A 6 -10.43 -19.00 12.93
CA LEU A 6 -9.45 -20.01 12.51
C LEU A 6 -10.03 -21.42 12.62
N SER A 7 -9.90 -22.22 11.56
CA SER A 7 -10.18 -23.65 11.63
C SER A 7 -9.23 -24.34 12.63
N PRO A 8 -9.64 -25.49 13.22
CA PRO A 8 -8.77 -26.24 14.13
C PRO A 8 -7.43 -26.60 13.49
N GLN A 9 -7.44 -26.95 12.21
CA GLN A 9 -6.23 -27.27 11.44
C GLN A 9 -5.30 -26.05 11.32
N ARG A 10 -5.86 -24.85 11.04
CA ARG A 10 -5.08 -23.62 10.92
C ARG A 10 -4.49 -23.20 12.27
N ARG A 11 -5.24 -23.35 13.36
CA ARG A 11 -4.73 -23.09 14.71
C ARG A 11 -3.52 -23.98 15.04
N THR A 12 -3.64 -25.27 14.75
CA THR A 12 -2.56 -26.23 14.96
C THR A 12 -1.33 -25.88 14.10
N ALA A 13 -1.55 -25.55 12.82
CA ALA A 13 -0.46 -25.16 11.92
C ALA A 13 0.30 -23.91 12.42
N LEU A 14 -0.44 -22.86 12.83
CA LEU A 14 0.18 -21.65 13.38
C LEU A 14 0.92 -21.93 14.70
N THR A 15 0.34 -22.74 15.58
CA THR A 15 0.99 -23.12 16.85
C THR A 15 2.29 -23.87 16.59
N ASN A 16 2.31 -24.81 15.65
CA ASN A 16 3.50 -25.57 15.30
C ASN A 16 4.56 -24.68 14.65
N LEU A 17 4.14 -23.79 13.74
CA LEU A 17 5.04 -22.84 13.08
C LEU A 17 5.76 -21.94 14.09
N VAL A 18 5.03 -21.35 15.03
CA VAL A 18 5.62 -20.46 16.03
C VAL A 18 6.54 -21.20 17.01
N ARG A 19 6.27 -22.51 17.27
CA ARG A 19 7.11 -23.33 18.14
C ARG A 19 8.42 -23.76 17.48
N ASP A 20 8.43 -23.92 16.17
CA ASP A 20 9.65 -24.23 15.41
C ASP A 20 10.28 -22.93 14.89
N GLU A 21 11.00 -22.25 15.78
CA GLU A 21 11.63 -20.96 15.49
C GLU A 21 12.54 -21.03 14.26
N SER A 22 13.21 -22.16 14.04
CA SER A 22 14.13 -22.36 12.90
C SER A 22 13.38 -22.38 11.57
N SER A 23 12.34 -23.20 11.45
CA SER A 23 11.49 -23.24 10.26
C SER A 23 10.75 -21.93 10.06
N PHE A 24 10.25 -21.31 11.15
CA PHE A 24 9.57 -20.04 11.09
C PHE A 24 10.46 -18.92 10.54
N ALA A 25 11.70 -18.82 11.02
CA ALA A 25 12.66 -17.83 10.54
C ALA A 25 13.10 -18.10 9.09
N ALA A 26 13.20 -19.36 8.69
CA ALA A 26 13.58 -19.73 7.33
C ALA A 26 12.46 -19.46 6.30
N GLU A 27 11.22 -19.81 6.63
CA GLU A 27 10.08 -19.68 5.70
C GLU A 27 9.47 -18.26 5.71
N TYR A 28 9.46 -17.61 6.87
CA TYR A 28 8.79 -16.32 7.09
C TYR A 28 9.68 -15.34 7.87
N PRO A 29 10.88 -15.00 7.37
CA PRO A 29 11.87 -14.25 8.15
C PRO A 29 11.36 -12.93 8.71
N ARG A 30 10.55 -12.17 7.95
CA ARG A 30 9.99 -10.90 8.42
C ARG A 30 8.87 -11.07 9.44
N VAL A 31 8.07 -12.13 9.28
CA VAL A 31 7.00 -12.43 10.25
C VAL A 31 7.59 -12.96 11.55
N ALA A 32 8.60 -13.82 11.46
CA ALA A 32 9.32 -14.34 12.62
C ALA A 32 10.03 -13.22 13.41
N ASP A 33 10.68 -12.30 12.70
CA ASP A 33 11.33 -11.13 13.28
C ASP A 33 10.29 -10.21 13.98
N TYR A 34 9.18 -9.93 13.31
CA TYR A 34 8.05 -9.21 13.92
C TYR A 34 7.57 -9.94 15.18
N TRP A 35 7.27 -11.22 15.09
CA TRP A 35 6.72 -12.02 16.19
C TRP A 35 7.61 -12.04 17.43
N SER A 36 8.92 -12.19 17.23
CA SER A 36 9.91 -12.19 18.33
C SER A 36 10.10 -10.80 18.94
N THR A 37 9.81 -9.73 18.22
CA THR A 37 10.09 -8.34 18.62
C THR A 37 8.87 -7.62 19.17
N ALA A 38 7.70 -7.81 18.54
CA ALA A 38 6.46 -7.07 18.82
C ALA A 38 6.04 -7.18 20.31
N GLY A 39 6.14 -8.36 20.91
CA GLY A 39 5.78 -8.58 22.32
C GLY A 39 6.66 -7.82 23.33
N ARG A 40 7.80 -7.27 22.90
CA ARG A 40 8.70 -6.45 23.72
C ARG A 40 8.53 -4.95 23.52
N LEU A 41 7.75 -4.57 22.51
CA LEU A 41 7.48 -3.17 22.18
C LEU A 41 6.22 -2.69 22.90
N PRO A 42 6.16 -1.41 23.33
CA PRO A 42 4.94 -0.82 23.82
C PRO A 42 3.80 -0.94 22.82
N GLY A 43 2.67 -1.50 23.27
CA GLY A 43 1.44 -1.61 22.51
C GLY A 43 0.59 -0.34 22.53
N THR A 44 -0.65 -0.47 22.04
CA THR A 44 -1.63 0.65 21.97
C THR A 44 -2.23 1.00 23.34
N GLY A 45 -2.11 0.10 24.30
CA GLY A 45 -2.76 0.15 25.62
C GLY A 45 -4.01 -0.74 25.73
N ASP A 46 -4.38 -1.42 24.64
CA ASP A 46 -5.39 -2.46 24.61
C ASP A 46 -4.74 -3.79 24.17
N ASP A 47 -4.39 -4.62 25.15
CA ASP A 47 -3.70 -5.89 24.93
C ASP A 47 -4.53 -6.87 24.06
N ILE A 48 -5.86 -6.78 24.10
CA ILE A 48 -6.75 -7.64 23.30
C ILE A 48 -6.71 -7.18 21.85
N ALA A 49 -6.79 -5.87 21.59
CA ALA A 49 -6.68 -5.31 20.26
C ALA A 49 -5.31 -5.59 19.64
N ASP A 50 -4.22 -5.41 20.42
CA ASP A 50 -2.87 -5.71 19.98
C ASP A 50 -2.68 -7.21 19.63
N ALA A 51 -3.18 -8.12 20.49
CA ALA A 51 -3.13 -9.56 20.22
C ALA A 51 -3.97 -9.97 19.01
N THR A 52 -5.12 -9.32 18.81
CA THR A 52 -5.97 -9.54 17.64
C THR A 52 -5.25 -9.14 16.35
N PHE A 53 -4.65 -7.96 16.35
CA PHE A 53 -3.86 -7.49 15.22
C PHE A 53 -2.70 -8.45 14.88
N ASP A 54 -1.95 -8.86 15.89
CA ASP A 54 -0.82 -9.79 15.71
C ASP A 54 -1.26 -11.14 15.14
N LEU A 55 -2.41 -11.66 15.62
CA LEU A 55 -2.95 -12.90 15.10
C LEU A 55 -3.35 -12.79 13.62
N HIS A 56 -3.96 -11.67 13.22
CA HIS A 56 -4.28 -11.39 11.81
C HIS A 56 -3.01 -11.31 10.96
N LEU A 57 -2.01 -10.57 11.42
CA LEU A 57 -0.71 -10.47 10.75
C LEU A 57 -0.09 -11.87 10.56
N LEU A 58 0.03 -12.64 11.65
CA LEU A 58 0.56 -13.99 11.60
C LEU A 58 -0.23 -14.87 10.64
N HIS A 59 -1.56 -14.84 10.72
CA HIS A 59 -2.43 -15.67 9.90
C HIS A 59 -2.26 -15.37 8.40
N TYR A 60 -2.43 -14.11 8.01
CA TYR A 60 -2.46 -13.74 6.60
C TYR A 60 -1.07 -13.73 5.95
N MET A 61 -0.04 -13.33 6.68
CA MET A 61 1.32 -13.35 6.15
C MET A 61 1.96 -14.74 6.13
N THR A 62 1.29 -15.77 6.66
CA THR A 62 1.75 -17.17 6.61
C THR A 62 0.78 -18.10 5.87
N GLY A 63 0.08 -17.58 4.85
CA GLY A 63 -0.75 -18.39 3.95
C GLY A 63 -2.23 -18.48 4.30
N GLY A 64 -2.72 -17.65 5.20
CA GLY A 64 -4.16 -17.47 5.41
C GLY A 64 -4.85 -16.95 4.14
N ALA A 65 -5.97 -17.57 3.75
CA ALA A 65 -6.69 -17.17 2.55
C ALA A 65 -7.33 -15.78 2.73
N SER A 66 -7.05 -14.89 1.81
CA SER A 66 -7.62 -13.54 1.75
C SER A 66 -7.55 -13.00 0.32
N ALA A 67 -8.54 -12.18 -0.02
CA ALA A 67 -8.54 -11.40 -1.25
C ALA A 67 -7.66 -10.14 -1.13
N ASN A 68 -7.57 -9.56 0.06
CA ASN A 68 -6.78 -8.38 0.38
C ASN A 68 -6.15 -8.53 1.79
N PRO A 69 -5.08 -9.34 1.89
CA PRO A 69 -4.48 -9.64 3.19
C PRO A 69 -3.97 -8.39 3.92
N TYR A 70 -3.49 -7.38 3.21
CA TYR A 70 -3.05 -6.14 3.86
C TYR A 70 -4.22 -5.47 4.59
N TRP A 71 -5.37 -5.31 3.90
CA TRP A 71 -6.57 -4.75 4.53
C TRP A 71 -7.05 -5.60 5.69
N ASP A 72 -7.15 -6.90 5.53
CA ASP A 72 -7.66 -7.80 6.56
C ASP A 72 -6.81 -7.82 7.84
N ILE A 73 -5.51 -7.48 7.71
CA ILE A 73 -4.64 -7.26 8.87
C ILE A 73 -4.96 -5.91 9.52
N VAL A 74 -4.88 -4.82 8.76
CA VAL A 74 -4.92 -3.48 9.35
C VAL A 74 -6.32 -3.04 9.78
N ALA A 75 -7.38 -3.60 9.18
CA ALA A 75 -8.76 -3.25 9.49
C ALA A 75 -9.12 -3.47 10.98
N THR A 76 -8.43 -4.38 11.66
CA THR A 76 -8.61 -4.62 13.09
C THR A 76 -8.16 -3.46 13.98
N ALA A 77 -7.25 -2.63 13.46
CA ALA A 77 -6.66 -1.50 14.17
C ALA A 77 -7.13 -0.14 13.61
N VAL A 78 -8.12 -0.12 12.70
CA VAL A 78 -8.67 1.11 12.14
C VAL A 78 -9.62 1.76 13.15
N SER A 79 -9.38 3.03 13.46
CA SER A 79 -10.30 3.86 14.24
C SER A 79 -10.24 5.32 13.78
N PRO A 80 -11.16 6.18 14.23
CA PRO A 80 -11.09 7.60 13.93
C PRO A 80 -9.78 8.20 14.45
N GLY A 81 -9.13 8.99 13.61
CA GLY A 81 -8.02 9.84 14.00
C GLY A 81 -8.49 11.02 14.87
N PRO A 82 -7.57 11.83 15.39
CA PRO A 82 -7.90 12.99 16.19
C PRO A 82 -8.67 14.06 15.37
N ALA A 83 -9.44 14.90 16.06
CA ALA A 83 -10.29 15.93 15.44
C ALA A 83 -9.50 16.90 14.56
N GLU A 84 -8.26 17.20 14.92
CA GLU A 84 -7.35 18.07 14.17
C GLU A 84 -7.01 17.54 12.78
N ARG A 85 -7.16 16.24 12.57
CA ARG A 85 -7.01 15.57 11.28
C ARG A 85 -8.36 15.26 10.59
N ALA A 86 -9.39 16.01 10.93
CA ALA A 86 -10.74 15.87 10.39
C ALA A 86 -11.35 14.47 10.60
N ASN A 87 -11.03 13.82 11.72
CA ASN A 87 -11.52 12.49 12.10
C ASN A 87 -11.34 11.42 11.00
N ARG A 88 -10.33 11.57 10.13
CA ARG A 88 -10.09 10.57 9.08
C ARG A 88 -9.83 9.20 9.71
N ALA A 89 -10.13 8.14 8.98
CA ALA A 89 -9.86 6.78 9.43
C ALA A 89 -8.34 6.51 9.46
N GLU A 90 -7.84 5.97 10.57
CA GLU A 90 -6.41 5.71 10.76
C GLU A 90 -6.19 4.32 11.36
N VAL A 91 -5.12 3.66 10.91
CA VAL A 91 -4.60 2.49 11.59
C VAL A 91 -3.81 2.98 12.80
N ASN A 92 -4.45 3.06 13.95
CA ASN A 92 -3.87 3.56 15.19
C ASN A 92 -4.17 2.66 16.41
N GLY A 93 -4.99 1.60 16.25
CA GLY A 93 -5.34 0.66 17.30
C GLY A 93 -6.11 1.29 18.46
N GLY A 94 -6.89 2.36 18.19
CA GLY A 94 -7.61 3.12 19.22
C GLY A 94 -6.74 4.14 19.98
N ASN A 95 -5.44 4.19 19.72
CA ASN A 95 -4.53 5.18 20.28
C ASN A 95 -4.13 6.22 19.22
N PRO A 96 -4.59 7.49 19.30
CA PRO A 96 -4.25 8.50 18.30
C PRO A 96 -2.76 8.79 18.11
N LYS A 97 -1.93 8.38 19.07
CA LYS A 97 -0.46 8.46 18.98
C LYS A 97 0.16 7.20 18.40
N GLY A 98 -0.66 6.17 18.09
CA GLY A 98 -0.19 4.86 17.70
C GLY A 98 0.62 4.17 18.80
N SER A 99 1.49 3.26 18.40
CA SER A 99 2.41 2.57 19.31
C SER A 99 3.68 2.13 18.60
N ALA A 100 4.73 1.81 19.35
CA ALA A 100 5.97 1.28 18.79
C ALA A 100 5.73 -0.09 18.11
N ARG A 101 4.83 -0.91 18.66
CA ARG A 101 4.42 -2.20 18.09
C ARG A 101 3.75 -2.02 16.72
N LEU A 102 2.79 -1.10 16.61
CA LEU A 102 2.16 -0.76 15.33
C LEU A 102 3.14 -0.14 14.33
N ALA A 103 4.09 0.71 14.78
CA ALA A 103 5.11 1.27 13.92
C ALA A 103 5.99 0.19 13.30
N TYR A 104 6.31 -0.84 14.08
CA TYR A 104 7.08 -1.97 13.57
C TYR A 104 6.26 -2.83 12.59
N ALA A 105 4.99 -3.09 12.90
CA ALA A 105 4.06 -3.74 11.98
C ALA A 105 3.94 -2.98 10.66
N GLN A 106 3.82 -1.65 10.71
CA GLN A 106 3.77 -0.80 9.52
C GLN A 106 4.97 -1.03 8.60
N ILE A 107 6.18 -1.06 9.12
CA ILE A 107 7.40 -1.30 8.34
C ILE A 107 7.34 -2.67 7.64
N VAL A 108 6.93 -3.71 8.36
CA VAL A 108 6.80 -5.07 7.81
C VAL A 108 5.74 -5.14 6.71
N LEU A 109 4.56 -4.55 6.95
CA LEU A 109 3.44 -4.58 6.02
C LEU A 109 3.70 -3.71 4.78
N GLN A 110 4.29 -2.54 4.94
CA GLN A 110 4.69 -1.69 3.81
C GLN A 110 5.71 -2.38 2.92
N ALA A 111 6.68 -3.08 3.50
CA ALA A 111 7.65 -3.86 2.73
C ALA A 111 7.01 -5.08 2.03
N ALA A 112 6.01 -5.72 2.64
CA ALA A 112 5.34 -6.89 2.08
C ALA A 112 4.33 -6.55 0.99
N TYR A 113 3.63 -5.44 1.11
CA TYR A 113 2.49 -5.07 0.27
C TYR A 113 2.68 -3.75 -0.47
N ALA A 114 2.45 -2.63 0.18
CA ALA A 114 2.56 -1.27 -0.36
C ALA A 114 2.62 -0.24 0.77
N TYR A 115 3.13 0.96 0.48
CA TYR A 115 3.15 2.06 1.45
C TYR A 115 1.74 2.51 1.85
N ALA A 116 0.88 2.74 0.87
CA ALA A 116 -0.52 3.10 1.07
C ALA A 116 -1.42 1.87 1.21
N ILE A 117 -2.46 1.99 2.01
CA ILE A 117 -3.39 0.90 2.32
C ILE A 117 -4.52 0.86 1.28
N PRO A 118 -4.64 -0.21 0.44
CA PRO A 118 -5.73 -0.33 -0.51
C PRO A 118 -6.98 -0.88 0.19
N SER A 119 -7.67 -0.02 0.94
CA SER A 119 -8.95 -0.42 1.54
C SER A 119 -9.98 -0.75 0.45
N PRO A 120 -10.96 -1.63 0.72
CA PRO A 120 -12.02 -1.92 -0.25
C PRO A 120 -12.81 -0.67 -0.68
N ALA A 121 -12.92 0.33 0.20
CA ALA A 121 -13.56 1.60 -0.11
C ALA A 121 -12.71 2.42 -1.09
N THR A 122 -11.43 2.59 -0.79
CA THR A 122 -10.50 3.33 -1.66
C THR A 122 -10.31 2.64 -3.02
N LEU A 123 -10.26 1.29 -3.05
CA LEU A 123 -10.19 0.56 -4.32
C LEU A 123 -11.41 0.85 -5.21
N ARG A 124 -12.63 0.84 -4.65
CA ARG A 124 -13.84 1.22 -5.39
C ARG A 124 -13.77 2.68 -5.87
N TRP A 125 -13.38 3.59 -4.97
CA TRP A 125 -13.22 5.00 -5.31
C TRP A 125 -12.24 5.20 -6.47
N VAL A 126 -11.06 4.53 -6.47
CA VAL A 126 -10.12 4.56 -7.60
C VAL A 126 -10.77 4.07 -8.89
N GLY A 127 -11.54 2.98 -8.85
CA GLY A 127 -12.28 2.48 -10.00
C GLY A 127 -13.31 3.48 -10.52
N ASP A 128 -14.04 4.14 -9.63
CA ASP A 128 -15.07 5.12 -9.98
C ASP A 128 -14.46 6.37 -10.61
N VAL A 129 -13.38 6.93 -10.03
CA VAL A 129 -12.73 8.14 -10.57
C VAL A 129 -11.94 7.87 -11.85
N ALA A 130 -11.54 6.63 -12.12
CA ALA A 130 -10.97 6.23 -13.40
C ALA A 130 -11.99 6.30 -14.56
N GLN A 131 -13.29 6.30 -14.27
CA GLN A 131 -14.38 6.47 -15.27
C GLN A 131 -14.30 5.48 -16.43
N GLY A 132 -13.96 4.22 -16.14
CA GLY A 132 -13.81 3.17 -17.15
C GLY A 132 -12.50 3.22 -17.96
N ARG A 133 -11.61 4.16 -17.70
CA ARG A 133 -10.27 4.16 -18.28
C ARG A 133 -9.43 3.05 -17.65
N PRO A 134 -8.60 2.36 -18.43
CA PRO A 134 -7.53 1.56 -17.86
C PRO A 134 -6.58 2.45 -17.03
N ILE A 135 -5.92 1.85 -16.07
CA ILE A 135 -4.93 2.53 -15.22
C ILE A 135 -3.53 2.07 -15.61
N PHE A 136 -2.57 2.98 -15.61
CA PHE A 136 -1.17 2.60 -15.60
C PHE A 136 -0.47 3.17 -14.36
N GLU A 137 0.11 2.27 -13.58
CA GLU A 137 0.79 2.56 -12.33
C GLU A 137 2.29 2.70 -12.60
N VAL A 138 2.89 3.83 -12.22
CA VAL A 138 4.33 4.10 -12.34
C VAL A 138 4.94 4.19 -10.95
N GLY A 139 6.02 3.42 -10.72
CA GLY A 139 6.57 3.20 -9.39
C GLY A 139 5.78 2.15 -8.61
N ALA A 140 5.32 1.10 -9.31
CA ALA A 140 4.43 0.08 -8.75
C ALA A 140 5.07 -0.81 -7.68
N GLY A 141 6.40 -0.79 -7.54
CA GLY A 141 7.11 -1.64 -6.60
C GLY A 141 6.75 -3.11 -6.82
N ARG A 142 6.15 -3.74 -5.84
CA ARG A 142 5.71 -5.15 -5.89
C ARG A 142 4.37 -5.36 -6.62
N GLY A 143 3.74 -4.30 -7.12
CA GLY A 143 2.49 -4.36 -7.88
C GLY A 143 1.26 -4.68 -7.03
N TYR A 144 1.25 -4.36 -5.73
CA TYR A 144 0.13 -4.73 -4.87
C TYR A 144 -1.15 -3.95 -5.22
N TRP A 145 -1.05 -2.65 -5.50
CA TRP A 145 -2.18 -1.84 -5.94
C TRP A 145 -2.73 -2.32 -7.28
N ALA A 146 -1.86 -2.55 -8.28
CA ALA A 146 -2.27 -3.09 -9.57
C ALA A 146 -2.97 -4.45 -9.43
N HIS A 147 -2.47 -5.33 -8.53
CA HIS A 147 -3.12 -6.60 -8.22
C HIS A 147 -4.53 -6.40 -7.69
N GLN A 148 -4.72 -5.52 -6.71
CA GLN A 148 -6.02 -5.29 -6.09
C GLN A 148 -7.01 -4.64 -7.06
N LEU A 149 -6.56 -3.66 -7.85
CA LEU A 149 -7.38 -3.00 -8.87
C LEU A 149 -7.83 -3.98 -9.95
N THR A 150 -6.92 -4.81 -10.47
CA THR A 150 -7.26 -5.85 -11.44
C THR A 150 -8.29 -6.84 -10.88
N ARG A 151 -8.20 -7.21 -9.62
CA ARG A 151 -9.16 -8.11 -8.95
C ARG A 151 -10.57 -7.55 -8.89
N ILE A 152 -10.73 -6.23 -8.81
CA ILE A 152 -12.06 -5.59 -8.83
C ILE A 152 -12.53 -5.20 -10.24
N GLY A 153 -11.80 -5.65 -11.28
CA GLY A 153 -12.17 -5.46 -12.67
C GLY A 153 -11.67 -4.17 -13.31
N VAL A 154 -10.74 -3.45 -12.67
CA VAL A 154 -10.08 -2.26 -13.25
C VAL A 154 -8.83 -2.72 -13.99
N PRO A 155 -8.78 -2.63 -15.35
CA PRO A 155 -7.59 -3.00 -16.10
C PRO A 155 -6.41 -2.12 -15.67
N THR A 156 -5.32 -2.75 -15.23
CA THR A 156 -4.17 -2.03 -14.69
C THR A 156 -2.87 -2.60 -15.24
N SER A 157 -2.01 -1.74 -15.77
CA SER A 157 -0.63 -2.03 -16.16
C SER A 157 0.32 -1.44 -15.12
N ALA A 158 1.34 -2.19 -14.70
CA ALA A 158 2.25 -1.80 -13.63
C ALA A 158 3.69 -1.69 -14.14
N PHE A 159 4.36 -0.59 -13.78
CA PHE A 159 5.73 -0.30 -14.20
C PHE A 159 6.59 0.14 -13.01
N ASP A 160 7.81 -0.39 -12.95
CA ASP A 160 8.80 0.03 -11.96
C ASP A 160 10.21 -0.04 -12.57
N SER A 161 11.07 0.93 -12.25
CA SER A 161 12.47 0.95 -12.75
C SER A 161 13.31 -0.21 -12.20
N HIS A 162 12.92 -0.73 -11.04
CA HIS A 162 13.56 -1.86 -10.37
C HIS A 162 12.50 -2.87 -9.92
N PRO A 163 11.85 -3.57 -10.89
CA PRO A 163 10.83 -4.56 -10.53
C PRO A 163 11.41 -5.60 -9.58
N PRO A 164 10.69 -5.97 -8.51
CA PRO A 164 11.21 -6.93 -7.55
C PRO A 164 11.47 -8.28 -8.22
N ASP A 165 12.67 -8.79 -8.08
CA ASP A 165 13.03 -10.14 -8.49
C ASP A 165 12.77 -11.13 -7.34
N ARG A 166 12.06 -12.20 -7.64
CA ARG A 166 11.79 -13.29 -6.68
C ARG A 166 13.07 -13.93 -6.16
N ALA A 167 14.09 -14.04 -7.01
CA ALA A 167 15.34 -14.72 -6.66
C ALA A 167 16.16 -13.94 -5.63
N THR A 168 15.98 -12.63 -5.51
CA THR A 168 16.84 -11.77 -4.69
C THR A 168 16.16 -11.28 -3.40
N ASN A 169 14.85 -11.51 -3.22
CA ASN A 169 14.14 -11.02 -2.05
C ASN A 169 14.14 -12.03 -0.89
N SER A 170 15.28 -12.13 -0.20
CA SER A 170 15.45 -13.02 0.95
C SER A 170 14.55 -12.67 2.15
N ALA A 171 14.03 -11.44 2.21
CA ALA A 171 13.13 -11.02 3.30
C ALA A 171 11.70 -11.57 3.12
N PHE A 172 11.32 -11.91 1.89
CA PHE A 172 10.03 -12.48 1.55
C PHE A 172 10.23 -13.65 0.57
N PRO A 173 10.76 -14.78 1.05
CA PRO A 173 10.88 -15.97 0.25
C PRO A 173 9.50 -16.43 -0.23
N ALA A 174 9.44 -17.18 -1.34
CA ALA A 174 8.18 -17.59 -1.97
C ALA A 174 7.43 -18.67 -1.16
N ALA A 175 7.14 -18.38 0.10
CA ALA A 175 6.29 -19.18 0.97
C ALA A 175 4.83 -18.76 0.85
N ALA A 176 3.91 -19.57 1.35
CA ALA A 176 2.47 -19.28 1.32
C ALA A 176 2.16 -17.96 2.04
N GLY A 177 1.40 -17.07 1.41
CA GLY A 177 1.07 -15.73 1.95
C GLY A 177 2.14 -14.68 1.75
N GLN A 178 3.27 -15.05 1.15
CA GLN A 178 4.33 -14.13 0.77
C GLN A 178 4.69 -14.32 -0.69
N THR A 179 4.62 -13.25 -1.44
CA THR A 179 5.08 -13.25 -2.83
C THR A 179 6.04 -12.09 -3.07
N ALA A 180 7.08 -12.33 -3.85
CA ALA A 180 7.99 -11.28 -4.26
C ALA A 180 7.28 -10.25 -5.15
N THR A 181 6.33 -10.70 -5.96
CA THR A 181 5.58 -9.85 -6.89
C THR A 181 4.10 -10.22 -6.84
N TRP A 182 3.22 -9.25 -6.63
CA TRP A 182 1.78 -9.44 -6.56
C TRP A 182 1.12 -9.34 -7.94
N HIS A 183 1.65 -8.47 -8.80
CA HIS A 183 1.21 -8.26 -10.18
C HIS A 183 2.44 -8.22 -11.10
N PRO A 184 2.35 -8.72 -12.35
CA PRO A 184 3.42 -8.52 -13.32
C PRO A 184 3.78 -7.04 -13.44
N THR A 185 5.01 -6.70 -13.10
CA THR A 185 5.52 -5.34 -13.16
C THR A 185 6.61 -5.29 -14.21
N ALA A 186 6.41 -4.45 -15.21
CA ALA A 186 7.36 -4.30 -16.31
C ALA A 186 8.40 -3.21 -16.01
N THR A 187 9.61 -3.39 -16.52
CA THR A 187 10.58 -2.29 -16.58
C THR A 187 10.08 -1.27 -17.62
N PRO A 188 9.96 0.03 -17.29
CA PRO A 188 9.57 1.02 -18.27
C PRO A 188 10.59 1.08 -19.42
N PRO A 189 10.16 1.51 -20.62
CA PRO A 189 11.08 1.84 -21.70
C PRO A 189 12.08 2.91 -21.27
N SER A 190 13.11 3.12 -22.09
CA SER A 190 14.28 3.95 -21.73
C SER A 190 13.95 5.39 -21.36
N THR A 191 12.81 5.90 -21.76
CA THR A 191 12.35 7.25 -21.40
C THR A 191 10.93 7.24 -20.84
N PRO A 192 10.58 8.13 -19.91
CA PRO A 192 9.19 8.33 -19.48
C PRO A 192 8.24 8.65 -20.66
N ALA A 193 8.71 9.38 -21.66
CA ALA A 193 7.92 9.74 -22.83
C ALA A 193 7.43 8.53 -23.63
N ASP A 194 8.27 7.51 -23.83
CA ASP A 194 7.87 6.30 -24.54
C ASP A 194 6.81 5.50 -23.77
N LEU A 195 6.93 5.47 -22.44
CA LEU A 195 5.95 4.83 -21.58
C LEU A 195 4.58 5.50 -21.66
N VAL A 196 4.55 6.83 -21.49
CA VAL A 196 3.30 7.58 -21.41
C VAL A 196 2.64 7.74 -22.78
N ALA A 197 3.40 7.75 -23.88
CA ALA A 197 2.85 7.81 -25.24
C ALA A 197 1.95 6.59 -25.56
N ALA A 198 2.30 5.43 -25.03
CA ALA A 198 1.49 4.21 -25.16
C ALA A 198 0.26 4.17 -24.23
N HIS A 199 0.16 5.09 -23.26
CA HIS A 199 -0.86 5.09 -22.21
C HIS A 199 -1.52 6.46 -22.00
N ALA A 200 -1.46 7.36 -22.99
CA ALA A 200 -2.01 8.71 -22.86
C ALA A 200 -3.54 8.74 -22.63
N ASP A 201 -4.25 7.72 -23.05
CA ASP A 201 -5.69 7.52 -22.85
C ASP A 201 -6.04 6.82 -21.52
N HIS A 202 -5.06 6.31 -20.79
CA HIS A 202 -5.22 5.70 -19.48
C HIS A 202 -5.22 6.77 -18.38
N ALA A 203 -5.69 6.42 -17.17
CA ALA A 203 -5.45 7.22 -15.97
C ALA A 203 -4.04 6.90 -15.42
N LEU A 204 -3.23 7.94 -15.25
CA LEU A 204 -1.94 7.81 -14.55
C LEU A 204 -2.20 7.57 -13.06
N PHE A 205 -1.58 6.55 -12.49
CA PHE A 205 -1.64 6.26 -11.07
C PHE A 205 -0.26 6.35 -10.44
N LEU A 206 -0.10 7.28 -9.50
CA LEU A 206 1.11 7.49 -8.72
C LEU A 206 0.79 7.24 -7.24
N CYS A 207 1.25 6.12 -6.72
CA CYS A 207 1.04 5.74 -5.33
C CYS A 207 2.37 5.77 -4.55
N TRP A 208 2.49 6.71 -3.63
CA TRP A 208 3.70 6.92 -2.84
C TRP A 208 4.97 7.07 -3.69
N PRO A 209 4.95 7.94 -4.72
CA PRO A 209 6.17 8.22 -5.47
C PRO A 209 7.26 8.74 -4.53
N PRO A 210 8.54 8.42 -4.79
CA PRO A 210 9.62 8.84 -3.91
C PRO A 210 9.69 10.36 -3.75
N GLY A 211 9.92 10.81 -2.51
CA GLY A 211 10.11 12.20 -2.14
C GLY A 211 11.57 12.64 -2.20
N TRP A 212 11.94 13.63 -1.35
CA TRP A 212 13.30 14.17 -1.23
C TRP A 212 13.88 14.60 -2.57
N GLU A 213 13.10 15.39 -3.33
CA GLU A 213 13.44 15.92 -4.65
C GLU A 213 13.82 14.84 -5.70
N ASN A 214 13.31 13.62 -5.53
CA ASN A 214 13.40 12.61 -6.58
C ASN A 214 12.44 12.99 -7.73
N PRO A 215 12.93 13.21 -8.97
CA PRO A 215 12.14 13.78 -10.05
C PRO A 215 11.19 12.77 -10.72
N MET A 216 11.02 11.57 -10.18
CA MET A 216 10.20 10.54 -10.82
C MET A 216 8.77 11.01 -11.05
N ALA A 217 8.14 11.61 -10.04
CA ALA A 217 6.75 12.05 -10.11
C ALA A 217 6.56 13.21 -11.11
N SER A 218 7.38 14.26 -11.01
CA SER A 218 7.33 15.43 -11.90
C SER A 218 7.65 15.08 -13.35
N THR A 219 8.69 14.28 -13.57
CA THR A 219 9.10 13.86 -14.93
C THR A 219 8.02 13.00 -15.59
N THR A 220 7.40 12.07 -14.83
CA THR A 220 6.33 11.24 -15.34
C THR A 220 5.09 12.07 -15.65
N LEU A 221 4.70 12.97 -14.76
CA LEU A 221 3.52 13.82 -14.95
C LEU A 221 3.70 14.77 -16.14
N ALA A 222 4.85 15.42 -16.28
CA ALA A 222 5.15 16.29 -17.41
C ALA A 222 5.09 15.55 -18.75
N ALA A 223 5.76 14.39 -18.84
CA ALA A 223 5.72 13.56 -20.03
C ALA A 223 4.28 13.08 -20.37
N TYR A 224 3.51 12.68 -19.35
CA TYR A 224 2.10 12.28 -19.53
C TYR A 224 1.25 13.44 -20.06
N GLN A 225 1.46 14.62 -19.54
CA GLN A 225 0.81 15.85 -19.98
C GLN A 225 1.16 16.20 -21.45
N GLU A 226 2.45 16.11 -21.83
CA GLU A 226 2.91 16.32 -23.19
C GLU A 226 2.31 15.33 -24.19
N ALA A 227 2.13 14.07 -23.77
CA ALA A 227 1.48 13.03 -24.58
C ALA A 227 -0.05 13.20 -24.69
N GLY A 228 -0.64 14.21 -24.05
CA GLY A 228 -2.09 14.47 -24.08
C GLY A 228 -2.86 13.81 -22.93
N GLY A 229 -2.17 13.22 -21.99
CA GLY A 229 -2.78 12.64 -20.79
C GLY A 229 -3.50 13.69 -19.94
N SER A 230 -4.59 13.32 -19.31
CA SER A 230 -5.48 14.28 -18.65
C SER A 230 -6.08 13.83 -17.33
N SER A 231 -5.80 12.60 -16.87
CA SER A 231 -6.38 12.05 -15.64
C SER A 231 -5.28 11.47 -14.75
N LEU A 232 -5.15 12.01 -13.56
CA LEU A 232 -4.17 11.56 -12.57
C LEU A 232 -4.88 11.13 -11.28
N ILE A 233 -4.53 9.97 -10.78
CA ILE A 233 -4.87 9.50 -9.45
C ILE A 233 -3.57 9.49 -8.64
N TYR A 234 -3.52 10.28 -7.57
CA TYR A 234 -2.35 10.43 -6.72
C TYR A 234 -2.69 9.98 -5.30
N ILE A 235 -1.89 9.06 -4.78
CA ILE A 235 -1.93 8.68 -3.37
C ILE A 235 -0.59 9.02 -2.73
N GLY A 236 -0.59 9.98 -1.82
CA GLY A 236 0.62 10.46 -1.17
C GLY A 236 0.39 11.62 -0.22
N GLU A 237 1.45 12.13 0.35
CA GLU A 237 1.43 13.30 1.24
C GLU A 237 1.38 14.59 0.42
N ALA A 238 0.95 15.67 1.05
CA ALA A 238 0.95 17.00 0.44
C ALA A 238 2.39 17.53 0.26
N ARG A 239 2.52 18.66 -0.45
CA ARG A 239 3.77 19.38 -0.64
C ARG A 239 4.53 19.53 0.69
N GLY A 240 5.81 19.20 0.68
CA GLY A 240 6.68 19.21 1.86
C GLY A 240 6.60 17.94 2.72
N GLY A 241 5.78 16.96 2.30
CA GLY A 241 5.75 15.63 2.89
C GLY A 241 6.88 14.71 2.37
N ARG A 242 6.66 13.43 2.46
CA ARG A 242 7.64 12.38 2.13
C ARG A 242 7.50 11.82 0.71
N THR A 243 6.55 12.33 -0.07
CA THR A 243 6.22 11.84 -1.40
C THR A 243 6.30 12.94 -2.44
N ALA A 244 6.73 12.58 -3.65
CA ALA A 244 6.93 13.47 -4.79
C ALA A 244 7.93 14.61 -4.53
N ASP A 245 8.31 15.30 -5.58
CA ASP A 245 9.20 16.44 -5.56
C ASP A 245 8.43 17.77 -5.69
N SER A 246 9.09 18.89 -5.42
CA SER A 246 8.49 20.22 -5.48
C SER A 246 7.94 20.54 -6.86
N ALA A 247 8.63 20.13 -7.93
CA ALA A 247 8.21 20.35 -9.31
C ALA A 247 6.91 19.62 -9.67
N PHE A 248 6.65 18.45 -9.09
CA PHE A 248 5.37 17.76 -9.25
C PHE A 248 4.21 18.59 -8.72
N PHE A 249 4.36 19.17 -7.54
CA PHE A 249 3.31 20.02 -6.94
C PHE A 249 3.16 21.34 -7.69
N ASP A 250 4.25 21.90 -8.26
CA ASP A 250 4.17 23.09 -9.12
C ASP A 250 3.33 22.81 -10.36
N LEU A 251 3.51 21.66 -11.02
CA LEU A 251 2.70 21.22 -12.15
C LEU A 251 1.23 21.08 -11.76
N LEU A 252 0.94 20.43 -10.62
CA LEU A 252 -0.43 20.29 -10.14
C LEU A 252 -1.12 21.63 -9.93
N GLU A 253 -0.45 22.58 -9.29
CA GLU A 253 -1.02 23.91 -9.01
C GLU A 253 -1.25 24.74 -10.27
N GLN A 254 -0.37 24.61 -11.26
CA GLN A 254 -0.41 25.42 -12.49
C GLN A 254 -1.35 24.83 -13.54
N GLU A 255 -1.37 23.52 -13.74
CA GLU A 255 -1.94 22.88 -14.91
C GLU A 255 -3.10 21.93 -14.61
N TRP A 256 -3.33 21.60 -13.33
CA TRP A 256 -4.30 20.58 -12.94
C TRP A 256 -5.35 21.14 -11.96
N THR A 257 -6.50 20.51 -11.94
CA THR A 257 -7.59 20.80 -10.99
C THR A 257 -7.87 19.56 -10.16
N LEU A 258 -7.88 19.69 -8.85
CA LEU A 258 -8.35 18.64 -7.94
C LEU A 258 -9.85 18.46 -8.16
N LEU A 259 -10.26 17.29 -8.64
CA LEU A 259 -11.67 16.97 -8.86
C LEU A 259 -12.30 16.32 -7.64
N ASP A 260 -11.58 15.41 -7.02
CA ASP A 260 -12.12 14.62 -5.91
C ASP A 260 -11.01 14.13 -4.98
N GLN A 261 -11.39 13.84 -3.74
CA GLN A 261 -10.53 13.24 -2.73
C GLN A 261 -11.35 12.17 -2.00
N ASP A 262 -10.78 10.96 -1.87
CA ASP A 262 -11.44 9.86 -1.18
C ASP A 262 -11.75 10.20 0.29
N PRO A 263 -13.02 10.39 0.68
CA PRO A 263 -13.39 10.69 2.05
C PRO A 263 -13.24 9.46 2.97
N GLY A 264 -13.16 8.26 2.40
CA GLY A 264 -13.01 6.99 3.11
C GLY A 264 -11.57 6.48 3.18
N TYR A 265 -10.60 7.28 2.74
CA TYR A 265 -9.21 6.87 2.72
C TYR A 265 -8.68 6.54 4.12
N VAL A 266 -8.05 5.37 4.26
CA VAL A 266 -7.44 4.92 5.50
C VAL A 266 -5.93 5.08 5.42
N SER A 267 -5.36 5.78 6.37
CA SER A 267 -3.91 6.00 6.48
C SER A 267 -3.35 5.42 7.79
N TRP A 268 -2.06 5.29 7.88
CA TRP A 268 -1.40 5.09 9.17
C TRP A 268 -1.41 6.40 9.97
N TRP A 269 -1.50 6.30 11.30
CA TRP A 269 -1.61 7.48 12.19
C TRP A 269 -0.47 8.50 12.07
N ASN A 270 0.70 8.06 11.62
CA ASN A 270 1.92 8.86 11.48
C ASN A 270 2.16 9.37 10.06
N LEU A 271 1.21 9.15 9.15
CA LEU A 271 1.30 9.58 7.74
C LEU A 271 0.26 10.67 7.45
N GLY A 272 0.62 11.54 6.51
CA GLY A 272 -0.24 12.62 6.02
C GLY A 272 -0.87 12.37 4.65
N ASP A 273 -0.78 11.15 4.15
CA ASP A 273 -1.18 10.78 2.80
C ASP A 273 -2.72 10.82 2.60
N ARG A 274 -3.10 11.04 1.35
CA ARG A 274 -4.49 11.12 0.87
C ARG A 274 -4.58 10.51 -0.51
N ALA A 275 -5.77 10.03 -0.89
CA ALA A 275 -6.07 9.61 -2.25
C ALA A 275 -6.82 10.74 -2.97
N GLN A 276 -6.31 11.21 -4.08
CA GLN A 276 -6.77 12.38 -4.83
C GLN A 276 -6.89 12.07 -6.32
N CYS A 277 -7.93 12.60 -6.95
CA CYS A 277 -8.14 12.57 -8.39
C CYS A 277 -7.98 13.97 -8.96
N TRP A 278 -7.14 14.10 -9.98
CA TRP A 278 -6.82 15.36 -10.65
C TRP A 278 -7.13 15.29 -12.13
N GLN A 279 -7.62 16.37 -12.70
CA GLN A 279 -7.89 16.54 -14.10
C GLN A 279 -7.06 17.69 -14.66
N ARG A 280 -6.44 17.49 -15.81
CA ARG A 280 -5.75 18.55 -16.54
C ARG A 280 -6.75 19.65 -16.96
N ARG A 281 -6.33 20.91 -16.85
CA ARG A 281 -7.11 22.09 -17.27
C ARG A 281 -7.23 22.20 -18.77
#